data_24cf2203a0e9787e331d18872a11b815
#
_entry.id   24cf2203a0e9787e331d18872a11b815
#
_cell.length_a   1.000
_cell.length_b   1.000
_cell.length_c   1.000
_cell.angle_alpha   90.00
_cell.angle_beta   90.00
_cell.angle_gamma   90.00
#
_symmetry.space_group_name_H-M   'P 1'
#
loop_
_entity.id
_entity.type
_entity.pdbx_description
1 polymer ?
#
loop_
_entity_poly.entity_id
_entity_poly.type
_entity_poly.pdbx_seq_one_letter_code
_entity_poly.pdbx_strand_id
1 'polypeptide(L)'
;MEPRYDLFQNKTTAGFVKRLVMAGKVIDDSTLPKAVYELVKIRASQINGCAYCTDMHTKDAAHAGESAVRINLVAAWHEATVFTEAERAALALTEEATRAADGGRISDNTWAKVREHYDDDQIGGLIAAIATINAWNRLNAIARTPAGDYVPGQWG
;
A
#
# COMPACT_ATOMS: atom_id res chain seq x y z
N MET A 1 -19.52 -11.98 -2.22
CA MET A 1 -18.57 -12.83 -3.01
C MET A 1 -18.04 -13.88 -2.05
N GLU A 2 -18.14 -15.16 -2.39
CA GLU A 2 -17.63 -16.23 -1.53
C GLU A 2 -16.12 -16.31 -1.59
N PRO A 3 -15.42 -16.43 -0.42
CA PRO A 3 -13.98 -16.65 -0.40
C PRO A 3 -13.63 -18.00 -1.04
N ARG A 4 -12.47 -18.05 -1.70
CA ARG A 4 -11.96 -19.30 -2.31
C ARG A 4 -11.09 -20.10 -1.37
N TYR A 5 -10.41 -19.40 -0.47
CA TYR A 5 -9.40 -20.00 0.39
C TYR A 5 -9.27 -19.22 1.70
N ASP A 6 -9.15 -19.95 2.80
CA ASP A 6 -8.83 -19.36 4.09
C ASP A 6 -7.30 -19.38 4.29
N LEU A 7 -6.71 -18.20 4.32
CA LEU A 7 -5.27 -18.01 4.47
C LEU A 7 -4.73 -18.49 5.82
N PHE A 8 -5.61 -18.67 6.82
CA PHE A 8 -5.23 -19.03 8.19
C PHE A 8 -5.39 -20.53 8.49
N GLN A 9 -6.16 -21.27 7.72
CA GLN A 9 -6.39 -22.71 7.95
C GLN A 9 -5.19 -23.59 7.58
N ASN A 10 -4.34 -23.17 6.64
CA ASN A 10 -3.20 -23.94 6.21
C ASN A 10 -1.91 -23.46 6.88
N LYS A 11 -1.12 -24.40 7.42
CA LYS A 11 0.14 -24.10 8.13
C LYS A 11 1.12 -23.25 7.32
N THR A 12 1.22 -23.50 6.02
CA THR A 12 2.15 -22.77 5.15
C THR A 12 1.69 -21.34 4.95
N THR A 13 0.42 -21.12 4.57
CA THR A 13 -0.12 -19.77 4.35
C THR A 13 -0.22 -18.99 5.65
N ALA A 14 -0.66 -19.60 6.75
CA ALA A 14 -0.69 -18.96 8.06
C ALA A 14 0.72 -18.54 8.52
N GLY A 15 1.71 -19.42 8.33
CA GLY A 15 3.12 -19.12 8.64
C GLY A 15 3.70 -17.99 7.78
N PHE A 16 3.31 -17.90 6.51
CA PHE A 16 3.70 -16.83 5.61
C PHE A 16 3.04 -15.51 6.01
N VAL A 17 1.72 -15.51 6.24
CA VAL A 17 0.94 -14.34 6.70
C VAL A 17 1.53 -13.76 7.98
N LYS A 18 1.86 -14.61 8.97
CA LYS A 18 2.48 -14.16 10.22
C LYS A 18 3.78 -13.38 9.97
N ARG A 19 4.62 -13.84 9.07
CA ARG A 19 5.90 -13.16 8.72
C ARG A 19 5.66 -11.88 7.96
N LEU A 20 4.64 -11.83 7.11
CA LEU A 20 4.29 -10.64 6.37
C LEU A 20 3.74 -9.54 7.31
N VAL A 21 2.97 -9.91 8.33
CA VAL A 21 2.56 -8.99 9.41
C VAL A 21 3.79 -8.44 10.13
N MET A 22 4.77 -9.29 10.46
CA MET A 22 6.02 -8.83 11.11
C MET A 22 6.84 -7.92 10.20
N ALA A 23 6.82 -8.13 8.89
CA ALA A 23 7.44 -7.20 7.94
C ALA A 23 6.77 -5.81 7.97
N GLY A 24 5.45 -5.75 8.12
CA GLY A 24 4.72 -4.50 8.32
C GLY A 24 5.19 -3.72 9.54
N LYS A 25 5.46 -4.39 10.65
CA LYS A 25 5.97 -3.73 11.87
C LYS A 25 7.32 -3.05 11.66
N VAL A 26 8.21 -3.62 10.85
CA VAL A 26 9.49 -2.99 10.52
C VAL A 26 9.26 -1.64 9.81
N ILE A 27 8.23 -1.56 8.96
CA ILE A 27 7.88 -0.32 8.26
C ILE A 27 7.29 0.70 9.24
N ASP A 28 6.46 0.24 10.17
CA ASP A 28 5.87 1.10 11.21
C ASP A 28 6.92 1.73 12.13
N ASP A 29 8.05 1.05 12.31
CA ASP A 29 9.19 1.51 13.12
C ASP A 29 10.14 2.44 12.33
N SER A 30 9.98 2.57 11.01
CA SER A 30 10.75 3.48 10.16
C SER A 30 10.31 4.93 10.34
N THR A 31 11.13 5.86 9.83
CA THR A 31 10.81 7.29 9.83
C THR A 31 9.89 7.72 8.69
N LEU A 32 9.38 6.77 7.88
CA LEU A 32 8.43 7.05 6.81
C LEU A 32 7.13 7.66 7.37
N PRO A 33 6.69 8.85 6.90
CA PRO A 33 5.47 9.46 7.38
C PRO A 33 4.26 8.52 7.18
N LYS A 34 3.48 8.31 8.23
CA LYS A 34 2.34 7.38 8.21
C LYS A 34 1.30 7.73 7.14
N ALA A 35 1.08 9.03 6.88
CA ALA A 35 0.19 9.46 5.80
C ALA A 35 0.69 8.99 4.44
N VAL A 36 1.99 9.11 4.15
CA VAL A 36 2.60 8.60 2.92
C VAL A 36 2.46 7.08 2.82
N TYR A 37 2.69 6.37 3.92
CA TYR A 37 2.54 4.91 3.97
C TYR A 37 1.12 4.47 3.60
N GLU A 38 0.07 5.15 4.12
CA GLU A 38 -1.32 4.83 3.74
C GLU A 38 -1.59 5.15 2.26
N LEU A 39 -1.12 6.30 1.74
CA LEU A 39 -1.29 6.65 0.32
C LEU A 39 -0.66 5.60 -0.61
N VAL A 40 0.54 5.12 -0.28
CA VAL A 40 1.23 4.04 -1.01
C VAL A 40 0.40 2.76 -1.03
N LYS A 41 -0.13 2.34 0.13
CA LYS A 41 -0.95 1.13 0.25
C LYS A 41 -2.26 1.24 -0.52
N ILE A 42 -2.94 2.39 -0.43
CA ILE A 42 -4.18 2.66 -1.18
C ILE A 42 -3.89 2.59 -2.68
N ARG A 43 -2.84 3.29 -3.16
CA ARG A 43 -2.56 3.35 -4.60
C ARG A 43 -2.20 1.98 -5.18
N ALA A 44 -1.30 1.24 -4.56
CA ALA A 44 -0.97 -0.11 -4.99
C ALA A 44 -2.20 -1.03 -5.03
N SER A 45 -3.07 -0.92 -4.02
CA SER A 45 -4.30 -1.72 -3.94
C SER A 45 -5.30 -1.40 -5.04
N GLN A 46 -5.44 -0.11 -5.40
CA GLN A 46 -6.25 0.33 -6.54
C GLN A 46 -5.73 -0.23 -7.87
N ILE A 47 -4.41 -0.18 -8.09
CA ILE A 47 -3.77 -0.68 -9.31
C ILE A 47 -3.97 -2.20 -9.44
N ASN A 48 -3.79 -2.94 -8.34
CA ASN A 48 -3.93 -4.40 -8.31
C ASN A 48 -5.40 -4.88 -8.23
N GLY A 49 -6.37 -3.98 -8.05
CA GLY A 49 -7.78 -4.33 -7.91
C GLY A 49 -8.10 -5.11 -6.64
N CYS A 50 -7.32 -4.94 -5.56
CA CYS A 50 -7.57 -5.60 -4.27
C CYS A 50 -8.67 -4.87 -3.49
N ALA A 51 -9.91 -5.32 -3.58
CA ALA A 51 -11.05 -4.68 -2.90
C ALA A 51 -10.86 -4.66 -1.37
N TYR A 52 -10.48 -5.79 -0.77
CA TYR A 52 -10.25 -5.88 0.68
C TYR A 52 -9.15 -4.92 1.15
N CYS A 53 -8.03 -4.86 0.44
CA CYS A 53 -6.93 -3.96 0.83
C CYS A 53 -7.32 -2.48 0.64
N THR A 54 -8.07 -2.17 -0.41
CA THR A 54 -8.57 -0.80 -0.62
C THR A 54 -9.56 -0.41 0.48
N ASP A 55 -10.51 -1.27 0.83
CA ASP A 55 -11.46 -1.06 1.93
C ASP A 55 -10.73 -0.81 3.25
N MET A 56 -9.75 -1.67 3.58
CA MET A 56 -8.98 -1.56 4.82
C MET A 56 -8.22 -0.23 4.88
N HIS A 57 -7.36 0.04 3.90
CA HIS A 57 -6.45 1.19 3.97
C HIS A 57 -7.14 2.54 3.78
N THR A 58 -8.24 2.62 3.04
CA THR A 58 -9.03 3.85 2.98
C THR A 58 -9.73 4.14 4.31
N LYS A 59 -10.21 3.13 5.01
CA LYS A 59 -10.81 3.28 6.34
C LYS A 59 -9.77 3.62 7.40
N ASP A 60 -8.60 2.98 7.38
CA ASP A 60 -7.50 3.29 8.31
C ASP A 60 -6.98 4.72 8.11
N ALA A 61 -6.80 5.16 6.86
CA ALA A 61 -6.40 6.53 6.54
C ALA A 61 -7.45 7.55 7.05
N ALA A 62 -8.74 7.30 6.82
CA ALA A 62 -9.82 8.15 7.31
C ALA A 62 -9.85 8.20 8.84
N HIS A 63 -9.66 7.06 9.50
CA HIS A 63 -9.59 6.98 10.96
C HIS A 63 -8.40 7.74 11.53
N ALA A 64 -7.28 7.75 10.81
CA ALA A 64 -6.08 8.54 11.14
C ALA A 64 -6.22 10.03 10.84
N GLY A 65 -7.37 10.49 10.32
CA GLY A 65 -7.66 11.89 10.06
C GLY A 65 -7.39 12.34 8.61
N GLU A 66 -7.12 11.42 7.68
CA GLU A 66 -6.98 11.79 6.28
C GLU A 66 -8.35 12.18 5.68
N SER A 67 -8.36 13.21 4.86
CA SER A 67 -9.60 13.73 4.29
C SER A 67 -10.17 12.80 3.20
N ALA A 68 -11.51 12.71 3.14
CA ALA A 68 -12.18 11.95 2.10
C ALA A 68 -11.82 12.44 0.68
N VAL A 69 -11.57 13.74 0.52
CA VAL A 69 -11.14 14.32 -0.76
C VAL A 69 -9.80 13.74 -1.19
N ARG A 70 -8.80 13.72 -0.30
CA ARG A 70 -7.48 13.19 -0.62
C ARG A 70 -7.53 11.68 -0.86
N ILE A 71 -8.25 10.92 -0.03
CA ILE A 71 -8.43 9.47 -0.22
C ILE A 71 -9.03 9.17 -1.60
N ASN A 72 -10.09 9.87 -1.98
CA ASN A 72 -10.74 9.65 -3.28
C ASN A 72 -9.85 10.05 -4.47
N LEU A 73 -9.05 11.10 -4.31
CA LEU A 73 -8.17 11.60 -5.37
C LEU A 73 -6.86 10.80 -5.54
N VAL A 74 -6.55 9.84 -4.67
CA VAL A 74 -5.40 8.94 -4.87
C VAL A 74 -5.44 8.25 -6.24
N ALA A 75 -6.62 7.89 -6.73
CA ALA A 75 -6.77 7.24 -8.04
C ALA A 75 -6.41 8.15 -9.21
N ALA A 76 -6.55 9.47 -9.03
CA ALA A 76 -6.29 10.52 -10.03
C ALA A 76 -5.21 11.52 -9.56
N TRP A 77 -4.27 11.07 -8.75
CA TRP A 77 -3.29 11.91 -8.08
C TRP A 77 -2.45 12.79 -9.02
N HIS A 78 -2.23 12.35 -10.26
CA HIS A 78 -1.46 13.10 -11.26
C HIS A 78 -2.05 14.50 -11.55
N GLU A 79 -3.38 14.61 -11.56
CA GLU A 79 -4.10 15.85 -11.84
C GLU A 79 -4.55 16.56 -10.57
N ALA A 80 -4.47 15.89 -9.41
CA ALA A 80 -4.92 16.44 -8.13
C ALA A 80 -3.89 17.43 -7.56
N THR A 81 -4.38 18.55 -7.00
CA THR A 81 -3.53 19.60 -6.40
C THR A 81 -3.37 19.46 -4.89
N VAL A 82 -3.94 18.38 -4.30
CA VAL A 82 -4.01 18.18 -2.85
C VAL A 82 -2.83 17.36 -2.29
N PHE A 83 -1.92 16.92 -3.14
CA PHE A 83 -0.73 16.14 -2.76
C PHE A 83 0.53 16.98 -2.85
N THR A 84 1.38 16.89 -1.84
CA THR A 84 2.72 17.51 -1.83
C THR A 84 3.65 16.85 -2.85
N GLU A 85 4.75 17.51 -3.22
CA GLU A 85 5.73 16.92 -4.14
C GLU A 85 6.35 15.63 -3.58
N ALA A 86 6.56 15.55 -2.27
CA ALA A 86 7.01 14.32 -1.63
C ALA A 86 5.99 13.17 -1.79
N GLU A 87 4.71 13.42 -1.53
CA GLU A 87 3.66 12.42 -1.72
C GLU A 87 3.53 12.01 -3.19
N ARG A 88 3.64 12.96 -4.11
CA ARG A 88 3.64 12.69 -5.55
C ARG A 88 4.81 11.79 -5.98
N ALA A 89 6.00 12.01 -5.41
CA ALA A 89 7.16 11.15 -5.66
C ALA A 89 6.94 9.72 -5.15
N ALA A 90 6.36 9.56 -3.95
CA ALA A 90 6.01 8.25 -3.41
C ALA A 90 4.92 7.53 -4.23
N LEU A 91 3.89 8.26 -4.68
CA LEU A 91 2.81 7.72 -5.52
C LEU A 91 3.34 7.29 -6.90
N ALA A 92 4.25 8.09 -7.52
CA ALA A 92 4.89 7.73 -8.78
C ALA A 92 5.73 6.45 -8.64
N LEU A 93 6.57 6.36 -7.59
CA LEU A 93 7.33 5.15 -7.30
C LEU A 93 6.41 3.94 -7.10
N THR A 94 5.31 4.13 -6.37
CA THR A 94 4.33 3.07 -6.13
C THR A 94 3.70 2.56 -7.42
N GLU A 95 3.33 3.44 -8.35
CA GLU A 95 2.77 3.05 -9.64
C GLU A 95 3.77 2.27 -10.49
N GLU A 96 4.96 2.82 -10.67
CA GLU A 96 5.98 2.17 -11.49
C GLU A 96 6.38 0.81 -10.91
N ALA A 97 6.60 0.72 -9.60
CA ALA A 97 6.97 -0.53 -8.95
C ALA A 97 5.84 -1.58 -8.95
N THR A 98 4.59 -1.16 -8.76
CA THR A 98 3.44 -2.06 -8.81
C THR A 98 3.21 -2.62 -10.21
N ARG A 99 3.46 -1.82 -11.25
CA ARG A 99 3.32 -2.18 -12.67
C ARG A 99 4.58 -2.83 -13.26
N ALA A 100 5.61 -3.09 -12.46
CA ALA A 100 6.85 -3.73 -12.95
C ALA A 100 6.59 -5.09 -13.61
N ALA A 101 5.56 -5.82 -13.18
CA ALA A 101 5.14 -7.09 -13.81
C ALA A 101 4.62 -6.93 -15.25
N ASP A 102 4.14 -5.73 -15.60
CA ASP A 102 3.62 -5.41 -16.95
C ASP A 102 4.74 -4.88 -17.87
N GLY A 103 6.01 -5.13 -17.53
CA GLY A 103 7.18 -4.65 -18.26
C GLY A 103 7.59 -3.20 -17.90
N GLY A 104 6.96 -2.60 -16.90
CA GLY A 104 7.34 -1.30 -16.34
C GLY A 104 8.71 -1.36 -15.64
N ARG A 105 9.36 -0.21 -15.56
CA ARG A 105 10.63 -0.02 -14.84
C ARG A 105 10.52 1.24 -14.02
N ILE A 106 11.24 1.29 -12.92
CA ILE A 106 11.41 2.53 -12.17
C ILE A 106 12.28 3.46 -13.01
N SER A 107 11.72 4.61 -13.39
CA SER A 107 12.43 5.61 -14.18
C SER A 107 13.45 6.37 -13.32
N ASP A 108 14.55 6.78 -13.93
CA ASP A 108 15.56 7.61 -13.26
C ASP A 108 14.96 8.93 -12.75
N ASN A 109 13.96 9.46 -13.46
CA ASN A 109 13.25 10.68 -13.05
C ASN A 109 12.45 10.46 -11.75
N THR A 110 11.67 9.38 -11.66
CA THR A 110 10.94 9.03 -10.44
C THR A 110 11.90 8.77 -9.29
N TRP A 111 12.99 8.03 -9.54
CA TRP A 111 14.01 7.77 -8.54
C TRP A 111 14.69 9.05 -8.03
N ALA A 112 15.03 9.98 -8.93
CA ALA A 112 15.62 11.26 -8.56
C ALA A 112 14.68 12.09 -7.65
N LYS A 113 13.37 12.13 -7.96
CA LYS A 113 12.38 12.81 -7.11
C LYS A 113 12.23 12.16 -5.73
N VAL A 114 12.27 10.84 -5.66
CA VAL A 114 12.25 10.13 -4.37
C VAL A 114 13.48 10.51 -3.55
N ARG A 115 14.67 10.54 -4.16
CA ARG A 115 15.91 10.95 -3.49
C ARG A 115 15.93 12.42 -3.06
N GLU A 116 15.17 13.29 -3.72
CA GLU A 116 15.03 14.69 -3.36
C GLU A 116 14.23 14.88 -2.07
N HIS A 117 13.22 14.03 -1.82
CA HIS A 117 12.24 14.24 -0.77
C HIS A 117 12.37 13.30 0.43
N TYR A 118 13.10 12.19 0.30
CA TYR A 118 13.20 11.15 1.32
C TYR A 118 14.66 10.81 1.64
N ASP A 119 14.96 10.61 2.92
CA ASP A 119 16.23 10.08 3.37
C ASP A 119 16.32 8.56 3.17
N ASP A 120 17.47 7.97 3.48
CA ASP A 120 17.72 6.54 3.22
C ASP A 120 16.81 5.61 4.07
N ASP A 121 16.44 5.98 5.29
CA ASP A 121 15.52 5.20 6.12
C ASP A 121 14.09 5.26 5.57
N GLN A 122 13.64 6.45 5.18
CA GLN A 122 12.33 6.64 4.55
C GLN A 122 12.23 5.94 3.20
N ILE A 123 13.30 5.95 2.40
CA ILE A 123 13.36 5.19 1.13
C ILE A 123 13.28 3.69 1.40
N GLY A 124 14.00 3.20 2.42
CA GLY A 124 13.88 1.82 2.87
C GLY A 124 12.45 1.47 3.26
N GLY A 125 11.78 2.35 3.99
CA GLY A 125 10.36 2.24 4.34
C GLY A 125 9.45 2.19 3.12
N LEU A 126 9.65 3.07 2.12
CA LEU A 126 8.89 3.07 0.86
C LEU A 126 9.05 1.77 0.08
N ILE A 127 10.28 1.30 -0.09
CA ILE A 127 10.56 0.04 -0.80
C ILE A 127 9.86 -1.13 -0.10
N ALA A 128 10.01 -1.22 1.22
CA ALA A 128 9.39 -2.28 2.02
C ALA A 128 7.86 -2.19 1.98
N ALA A 129 7.29 -0.98 2.08
CA ALA A 129 5.85 -0.73 1.99
C ALA A 129 5.26 -1.21 0.66
N ILE A 130 5.88 -0.81 -0.46
CA ILE A 130 5.43 -1.20 -1.80
C ILE A 130 5.52 -2.73 -1.99
N ALA A 131 6.63 -3.35 -1.58
CA ALA A 131 6.80 -4.80 -1.68
C ALA A 131 5.75 -5.55 -0.85
N THR A 132 5.55 -5.12 0.40
CA THR A 132 4.63 -5.75 1.35
C THR A 132 3.18 -5.63 0.90
N ILE A 133 2.73 -4.44 0.49
CA ILE A 133 1.34 -4.28 0.02
C ILE A 133 1.06 -5.05 -1.26
N ASN A 134 2.02 -5.12 -2.18
CA ASN A 134 1.90 -5.94 -3.38
C ASN A 134 1.79 -7.44 -3.06
N ALA A 135 2.48 -7.92 -2.04
CA ALA A 135 2.32 -9.30 -1.55
C ALA A 135 0.92 -9.53 -0.96
N TRP A 136 0.43 -8.62 -0.11
CA TRP A 136 -0.93 -8.68 0.45
C TRP A 136 -2.02 -8.64 -0.62
N ASN A 137 -1.87 -7.75 -1.62
CA ASN A 137 -2.83 -7.65 -2.72
C ASN A 137 -2.97 -8.99 -3.46
N ARG A 138 -1.86 -9.69 -3.71
CA ARG A 138 -1.87 -11.01 -4.37
C ARG A 138 -2.50 -12.09 -3.51
N LEU A 139 -2.17 -12.14 -2.22
CA LEU A 139 -2.79 -13.08 -1.28
C LEU A 139 -4.32 -12.92 -1.25
N ASN A 140 -4.79 -11.68 -1.06
CA ASN A 140 -6.22 -11.40 -0.94
C ASN A 140 -6.97 -11.59 -2.27
N ALA A 141 -6.34 -11.27 -3.41
CA ALA A 141 -6.92 -11.52 -4.73
C ALA A 141 -7.07 -13.02 -5.03
N ILE A 142 -6.04 -13.82 -4.70
CA ILE A 142 -6.09 -15.29 -4.86
C ILE A 142 -7.14 -15.90 -3.97
N ALA A 143 -7.15 -15.51 -2.69
CA ALA A 143 -8.09 -16.01 -1.68
C ALA A 143 -9.54 -15.53 -1.88
N ARG A 144 -9.74 -14.46 -2.67
CA ARG A 144 -11.01 -13.73 -2.78
C ARG A 144 -11.52 -13.25 -1.43
N THR A 145 -10.66 -12.60 -0.66
CA THR A 145 -11.03 -12.06 0.65
C THR A 145 -12.14 -11.01 0.46
N PRO A 146 -13.31 -11.17 1.12
CA PRO A 146 -14.42 -10.21 1.00
C PRO A 146 -14.02 -8.83 1.51
N ALA A 147 -14.58 -7.78 0.89
CA ALA A 147 -14.43 -6.39 1.28
C ALA A 147 -15.76 -5.82 1.78
N GLY A 148 -15.70 -4.74 2.55
CA GLY A 148 -16.85 -3.95 3.03
C GLY A 148 -17.00 -3.93 4.54
N ASP A 149 -16.64 -5.01 5.23
CA ASP A 149 -16.90 -5.20 6.66
C ASP A 149 -15.67 -4.90 7.57
N TYR A 150 -14.56 -4.45 6.99
CA TYR A 150 -13.38 -4.09 7.78
C TYR A 150 -13.68 -2.93 8.73
N VAL A 151 -13.20 -3.03 9.97
CA VAL A 151 -13.26 -1.97 10.98
C VAL A 151 -11.84 -1.50 11.30
N PRO A 152 -11.57 -0.17 11.32
CA PRO A 152 -10.24 0.35 11.63
C PRO A 152 -9.69 -0.18 12.96
N GLY A 153 -8.41 -0.60 12.94
CA GLY A 153 -7.75 -1.18 14.11
C GLY A 153 -8.07 -2.66 14.38
N GLN A 154 -8.85 -3.33 13.54
CA GLN A 154 -9.22 -4.74 13.73
C GLN A 154 -7.99 -5.68 13.77
N TRP A 155 -6.90 -5.29 13.12
CA TRP A 155 -5.67 -6.07 13.00
C TRP A 155 -4.46 -5.40 13.69
N GLY A 156 -4.69 -4.35 14.47
CA GLY A 156 -3.66 -3.60 15.21
C GLY A 156 -3.28 -4.22 16.55
#